data_40298765721ba2067b56598bfc836fdc
#
_entry.id   40298765721ba2067b56598bfc836fdc
#
_cell.length_a   1.000
_cell.length_b   1.000
_cell.length_c   1.000
_cell.angle_alpha   90.00
_cell.angle_beta   90.00
_cell.angle_gamma   90.00
#
_symmetry.space_group_name_H-M   'P 1'
#
loop_
_entity.id
_entity.type
_entity.pdbx_description
1 polymer ?
#
loop_
_entity_poly.entity_id
_entity_poly.type
_entity_poly.pdbx_seq_one_letter_code
_entity_poly.pdbx_strand_id
1 'polypeptide(L)'
;MKNIVFTGCATAMTTPYTPRGIDYPAMAALIDRQICGGVSALVICGTTGEAATLSPEERHELLRFCVEHTAGRARLIAGIGGNDTESVLQAAKDVERLGADAVLLTAPYYNKATQRGLLAHFTHVADGCGLPLIVYNVPGRTGVACSAELYARLAEHPRICGVKEASGDISLVSRTRRLCGDALAVWSGNDDQTLPIMALGGLGVISVASNVVPGEMSALCAQMLSGDLDGARRFHDRLSCLFDCLFSQVNPIPVKTALHHMGLAPLDFRLPLCPMDRPQESALKDCLRDLQLIE
;
A
#
# COMPACT_ATOMS: atom_id res chain seq x y z
N MET A 1 18.76 7.54 14.21
CA MET A 1 17.35 7.34 13.77
C MET A 1 17.40 6.65 12.41
N LYS A 2 16.54 5.65 12.17
CA LYS A 2 16.43 5.01 10.86
C LYS A 2 15.87 6.00 9.83
N ASN A 3 16.19 5.77 8.56
CA ASN A 3 15.68 6.59 7.47
C ASN A 3 14.17 6.31 7.28
N ILE A 4 13.31 7.27 7.66
CA ILE A 4 11.87 7.21 7.42
C ILE A 4 11.64 7.49 5.94
N VAL A 5 11.02 6.54 5.22
CA VAL A 5 10.80 6.64 3.76
C VAL A 5 9.82 7.78 3.45
N PHE A 6 8.72 7.86 4.21
CA PHE A 6 7.73 8.93 4.08
C PHE A 6 6.92 9.10 5.38
N THR A 7 6.18 10.19 5.48
CA THR A 7 5.11 10.43 6.46
C THR A 7 3.85 10.86 5.71
N GLY A 8 2.69 10.64 6.29
CA GLY A 8 1.42 11.01 5.67
C GLY A 8 0.83 9.90 4.80
N CYS A 9 0.30 10.24 3.64
CA CYS A 9 -0.39 9.30 2.76
C CYS A 9 0.54 8.76 1.67
N ALA A 10 0.59 7.44 1.54
CA ALA A 10 1.09 6.76 0.35
C ALA A 10 -0.06 6.05 -0.37
N THR A 11 -0.07 5.99 -1.69
CA THR A 11 -1.09 5.29 -2.46
C THR A 11 -0.60 3.93 -2.92
N ALA A 12 -1.33 2.87 -2.55
CA ALA A 12 -1.20 1.57 -3.20
C ALA A 12 -1.86 1.66 -4.58
N MET A 13 -1.06 1.98 -5.61
CA MET A 13 -1.53 2.26 -6.96
C MET A 13 -2.18 1.04 -7.59
N THR A 14 -3.30 1.27 -8.30
CA THR A 14 -3.85 0.28 -9.24
C THR A 14 -2.98 0.21 -10.49
N THR A 15 -3.02 -0.93 -11.18
CA THR A 15 -2.45 -1.06 -12.53
C THR A 15 -3.61 -1.04 -13.54
N PRO A 16 -3.75 0.02 -14.34
CA PRO A 16 -4.76 0.07 -15.40
C PRO A 16 -4.36 -0.85 -16.55
N TYR A 17 -5.34 -1.59 -17.08
CA TYR A 17 -5.16 -2.50 -18.21
C TYR A 17 -6.07 -2.15 -19.37
N THR A 18 -5.62 -2.50 -20.56
CA THR A 18 -6.41 -2.64 -21.79
C THR A 18 -6.27 -4.08 -22.29
N PRO A 19 -7.05 -4.53 -23.26
CA PRO A 19 -6.85 -5.84 -23.90
C PRO A 19 -5.46 -6.03 -24.52
N ARG A 20 -4.67 -4.97 -24.65
CA ARG A 20 -3.29 -4.99 -25.18
C ARG A 20 -2.21 -5.05 -24.12
N GLY A 21 -2.57 -5.04 -22.83
CA GLY A 21 -1.64 -5.01 -21.70
C GLY A 21 -1.81 -3.79 -20.81
N ILE A 22 -0.74 -3.33 -20.17
CA ILE A 22 -0.76 -2.18 -19.25
C ILE A 22 -1.06 -0.88 -20.03
N ASP A 23 -1.97 -0.08 -19.50
CA ASP A 23 -2.31 1.25 -20.01
C ASP A 23 -1.38 2.30 -19.40
N TYR A 24 -0.25 2.54 -20.04
CA TYR A 24 0.74 3.52 -19.55
C TYR A 24 0.25 4.97 -19.57
N PRO A 25 -0.53 5.44 -20.57
CA PRO A 25 -1.18 6.75 -20.51
C PRO A 25 -2.09 6.94 -19.30
N ALA A 26 -2.95 5.97 -19.00
CA ALA A 26 -3.79 5.99 -17.79
C ALA A 26 -2.94 5.94 -16.53
N MET A 27 -1.88 5.12 -16.50
CA MET A 27 -0.97 5.04 -15.35
C MET A 27 -0.29 6.39 -15.08
N ALA A 28 0.17 7.10 -16.12
CA ALA A 28 0.75 8.43 -16.00
C ALA A 28 -0.25 9.42 -15.38
N ALA A 29 -1.48 9.46 -15.90
CA ALA A 29 -2.53 10.34 -15.39
C ALA A 29 -2.87 10.03 -13.91
N LEU A 30 -2.93 8.75 -13.54
CA LEU A 30 -3.14 8.34 -12.15
C LEU A 30 -1.98 8.79 -11.24
N ILE A 31 -0.73 8.64 -11.66
CA ILE A 31 0.45 9.12 -10.90
C ILE A 31 0.36 10.63 -10.68
N ASP A 32 0.13 11.40 -11.76
CA ASP A 32 0.05 12.87 -11.68
C ASP A 32 -1.08 13.31 -10.75
N ARG A 33 -2.23 12.64 -10.82
CA ARG A 33 -3.36 12.90 -9.92
C ARG A 33 -3.02 12.67 -8.45
N GLN A 34 -2.28 11.62 -8.12
CA GLN A 34 -1.82 11.35 -6.76
C GLN A 34 -0.87 12.46 -6.26
N ILE A 35 0.09 12.84 -7.08
CA ILE A 35 1.06 13.89 -6.75
C ILE A 35 0.34 15.23 -6.54
N CYS A 36 -0.59 15.60 -7.43
CA CYS A 36 -1.41 16.80 -7.28
C CYS A 36 -2.28 16.76 -6.00
N GLY A 37 -2.72 15.58 -5.57
CA GLY A 37 -3.44 15.37 -4.32
C GLY A 37 -2.58 15.41 -3.05
N GLY A 38 -1.28 15.65 -3.18
CA GLY A 38 -0.35 15.79 -2.04
C GLY A 38 0.07 14.46 -1.41
N VAL A 39 -0.02 13.36 -2.16
CA VAL A 39 0.43 12.03 -1.70
C VAL A 39 1.96 12.03 -1.60
N SER A 40 2.49 11.54 -0.48
CA SER A 40 3.93 11.53 -0.20
C SER A 40 4.69 10.41 -0.90
N ALA A 41 4.02 9.29 -1.17
CA ALA A 41 4.64 8.12 -1.79
C ALA A 41 3.65 7.33 -2.67
N LEU A 42 4.19 6.63 -3.66
CA LEU A 42 3.45 5.74 -4.55
C LEU A 42 3.96 4.31 -4.37
N VAL A 43 3.07 3.35 -4.09
CA VAL A 43 3.42 1.94 -4.00
C VAL A 43 3.01 1.25 -5.30
N ILE A 44 3.98 0.86 -6.10
CA ILE A 44 3.79 0.20 -7.38
C ILE A 44 3.99 -1.31 -7.22
N CYS A 45 3.27 -2.12 -7.97
CA CYS A 45 3.34 -3.58 -7.89
C CYS A 45 3.01 -4.14 -6.49
N GLY A 46 2.17 -3.43 -5.72
CA GLY A 46 1.55 -3.98 -4.51
C GLY A 46 0.37 -4.91 -4.84
N THR A 47 -0.37 -5.32 -3.82
CA THR A 47 -1.60 -6.12 -3.98
C THR A 47 -2.63 -5.40 -4.85
N THR A 48 -2.85 -4.11 -4.60
CA THR A 48 -3.78 -3.25 -5.36
C THR A 48 -3.35 -3.08 -6.81
N GLY A 49 -2.06 -3.17 -7.10
CA GLY A 49 -1.48 -3.15 -8.44
C GLY A 49 -1.48 -4.50 -9.16
N GLU A 50 -2.18 -5.52 -8.63
CA GLU A 50 -2.32 -6.86 -9.24
C GLU A 50 -0.97 -7.55 -9.53
N ALA A 51 0.03 -7.34 -8.66
CA ALA A 51 1.39 -7.85 -8.89
C ALA A 51 1.48 -9.37 -9.15
N ALA A 52 0.51 -10.15 -8.65
CA ALA A 52 0.50 -11.60 -8.82
C ALA A 52 0.23 -12.04 -10.27
N THR A 53 -0.36 -11.19 -11.11
CA THR A 53 -0.70 -11.48 -12.51
C THR A 53 0.19 -10.72 -13.51
N LEU A 54 1.19 -9.98 -13.02
CA LEU A 54 2.21 -9.37 -13.86
C LEU A 54 3.34 -10.37 -14.16
N SER A 55 3.74 -10.48 -15.43
CA SER A 55 4.98 -11.18 -15.75
C SER A 55 6.20 -10.44 -15.18
N PRO A 56 7.36 -11.10 -15.05
CA PRO A 56 8.60 -10.42 -14.64
C PRO A 56 8.93 -9.21 -15.53
N GLU A 57 8.74 -9.35 -16.85
CA GLU A 57 9.00 -8.30 -17.83
C GLU A 57 8.03 -7.13 -17.67
N GLU A 58 6.72 -7.41 -17.52
CA GLU A 58 5.71 -6.37 -17.27
C GLU A 58 5.98 -5.62 -15.96
N ARG A 59 6.36 -6.34 -14.91
CA ARG A 59 6.71 -5.73 -13.63
C ARG A 59 7.92 -4.80 -13.76
N HIS A 60 8.97 -5.25 -14.45
CA HIS A 60 10.17 -4.46 -14.71
C HIS A 60 9.82 -3.18 -15.49
N GLU A 61 9.11 -3.30 -16.61
CA GLU A 61 8.74 -2.17 -17.44
C GLU A 61 7.79 -1.19 -16.73
N LEU A 62 6.82 -1.70 -15.96
CA LEU A 62 5.92 -0.85 -15.18
C LEU A 62 6.68 -0.05 -14.12
N LEU A 63 7.57 -0.70 -13.38
CA LEU A 63 8.39 -0.03 -12.36
C LEU A 63 9.32 1.01 -12.99
N ARG A 64 10.01 0.68 -14.09
CA ARG A 64 10.85 1.62 -14.84
C ARG A 64 10.06 2.85 -15.27
N PHE A 65 8.90 2.62 -15.93
CA PHE A 65 8.02 3.71 -16.36
C PHE A 65 7.60 4.59 -15.18
N CYS A 66 7.17 3.99 -14.06
CA CYS A 66 6.70 4.74 -12.89
C CYS A 66 7.83 5.56 -12.24
N VAL A 67 9.06 5.02 -12.16
CA VAL A 67 10.23 5.77 -11.67
C VAL A 67 10.51 6.97 -12.56
N GLU A 68 10.59 6.75 -13.88
CA GLU A 68 10.86 7.80 -14.88
C GLU A 68 9.76 8.87 -14.85
N HIS A 69 8.48 8.48 -14.85
CA HIS A 69 7.36 9.42 -14.87
C HIS A 69 7.21 10.19 -13.55
N THR A 70 7.41 9.53 -12.41
CA THR A 70 7.36 10.19 -11.08
C THR A 70 8.47 11.22 -10.95
N ALA A 71 9.64 10.96 -11.52
CA ALA A 71 10.80 11.88 -11.60
C ALA A 71 11.13 12.56 -10.25
N GLY A 72 11.06 11.80 -9.14
CA GLY A 72 11.35 12.28 -7.79
C GLY A 72 10.32 13.23 -7.17
N ARG A 73 9.16 13.47 -7.83
CA ARG A 73 8.07 14.32 -7.30
C ARG A 73 7.34 13.69 -6.10
N ALA A 74 7.42 12.39 -5.95
CA ALA A 74 6.98 11.62 -4.79
C ALA A 74 7.94 10.44 -4.59
N ARG A 75 7.95 9.84 -3.40
CA ARG A 75 8.72 8.60 -3.17
C ARG A 75 8.07 7.43 -3.92
N LEU A 76 8.90 6.57 -4.51
CA LEU A 76 8.43 5.35 -5.16
C LEU A 76 8.83 4.13 -4.36
N ILE A 77 7.83 3.36 -3.93
CA ILE A 77 8.00 2.12 -3.16
C ILE A 77 7.58 0.95 -4.05
N ALA A 78 8.46 -0.02 -4.26
CA ALA A 78 8.14 -1.17 -5.08
C ALA A 78 7.66 -2.36 -4.23
N GLY A 79 6.53 -2.95 -4.59
CA GLY A 79 6.04 -4.20 -4.02
C GLY A 79 6.81 -5.40 -4.59
N ILE A 80 7.45 -6.17 -3.71
CA ILE A 80 8.30 -7.31 -4.09
C ILE A 80 7.91 -8.62 -3.37
N GLY A 81 6.69 -8.71 -2.85
CA GLY A 81 6.24 -9.88 -2.10
C GLY A 81 6.34 -11.18 -2.89
N GLY A 82 6.67 -12.25 -2.20
CA GLY A 82 6.78 -13.61 -2.71
C GLY A 82 6.94 -14.63 -1.59
N ASN A 83 6.90 -15.91 -1.93
CA ASN A 83 7.04 -17.02 -0.97
C ASN A 83 8.29 -17.89 -1.20
N ASP A 84 9.19 -17.43 -2.07
CA ASP A 84 10.55 -17.93 -2.23
C ASP A 84 11.55 -16.80 -1.97
N THR A 85 12.40 -16.98 -0.96
CA THR A 85 13.28 -15.93 -0.44
C THR A 85 14.30 -15.44 -1.48
N GLU A 86 14.86 -16.36 -2.29
CA GLU A 86 15.87 -16.00 -3.28
C GLU A 86 15.25 -15.22 -4.45
N SER A 87 14.08 -15.62 -4.91
CA SER A 87 13.32 -14.88 -5.93
C SER A 87 12.97 -13.46 -5.44
N VAL A 88 12.59 -13.32 -4.16
CA VAL A 88 12.29 -12.01 -3.57
C VAL A 88 13.56 -11.15 -3.46
N LEU A 89 14.70 -11.73 -3.06
CA LEU A 89 15.97 -11.02 -3.03
C LEU A 89 16.39 -10.55 -4.43
N GLN A 90 16.22 -11.39 -5.43
CA GLN A 90 16.54 -11.00 -6.82
C GLN A 90 15.63 -9.82 -7.27
N ALA A 91 14.32 -9.90 -6.98
CA ALA A 91 13.39 -8.80 -7.27
C ALA A 91 13.79 -7.50 -6.54
N ALA A 92 14.26 -7.58 -5.29
CA ALA A 92 14.73 -6.42 -4.54
C ALA A 92 15.93 -5.75 -5.21
N LYS A 93 16.91 -6.54 -5.67
CA LYS A 93 18.09 -6.05 -6.41
C LYS A 93 17.72 -5.41 -7.75
N ASP A 94 16.74 -5.97 -8.46
CA ASP A 94 16.29 -5.42 -9.73
C ASP A 94 15.57 -4.06 -9.52
N VAL A 95 14.74 -3.96 -8.51
CA VAL A 95 14.06 -2.72 -8.11
C VAL A 95 15.05 -1.63 -7.66
N GLU A 96 16.11 -2.00 -6.94
CA GLU A 96 17.20 -1.09 -6.55
C GLU A 96 17.87 -0.48 -7.78
N ARG A 97 18.18 -1.30 -8.80
CA ARG A 97 18.80 -0.82 -10.06
C ARG A 97 17.87 0.12 -10.84
N LEU A 98 16.55 -0.06 -10.72
CA LEU A 98 15.57 0.83 -11.36
C LEU A 98 15.43 2.19 -10.67
N GLY A 99 15.98 2.36 -9.45
CA GLY A 99 15.96 3.63 -8.73
C GLY A 99 14.72 3.87 -7.88
N ALA A 100 14.07 2.82 -7.39
CA ALA A 100 13.03 2.97 -6.36
C ALA A 100 13.63 3.47 -5.03
N ASP A 101 12.83 4.14 -4.21
CA ASP A 101 13.25 4.68 -2.91
C ASP A 101 13.20 3.66 -1.77
N ALA A 102 12.33 2.64 -1.88
CA ALA A 102 12.16 1.58 -0.89
C ALA A 102 11.47 0.36 -1.50
N VAL A 103 11.47 -0.74 -0.74
CA VAL A 103 10.72 -1.94 -1.07
C VAL A 103 9.65 -2.24 -0.03
N LEU A 104 8.47 -2.67 -0.49
CA LEU A 104 7.39 -3.21 0.35
C LEU A 104 7.37 -4.72 0.21
N LEU A 105 7.75 -5.42 1.28
CA LEU A 105 7.89 -6.86 1.29
C LEU A 105 6.76 -7.53 2.08
N THR A 106 5.85 -8.18 1.37
CA THR A 106 4.76 -8.96 1.96
C THR A 106 5.31 -10.21 2.65
N ALA A 107 4.77 -10.54 3.83
CA ALA A 107 5.09 -11.81 4.48
C ALA A 107 4.82 -13.00 3.52
N PRO A 108 5.71 -14.03 3.49
CA PRO A 108 5.53 -15.20 2.64
C PRO A 108 4.16 -15.84 2.85
N TYR A 109 3.45 -16.07 1.76
CA TYR A 109 2.11 -16.65 1.73
C TYR A 109 2.16 -18.12 1.28
N TYR A 110 1.08 -18.86 1.54
CA TYR A 110 0.88 -20.25 1.14
C TYR A 110 1.72 -21.25 1.94
N ASN A 111 3.07 -21.21 1.88
CA ASN A 111 4.01 -22.10 2.59
C ASN A 111 4.27 -21.71 4.06
N LYS A 112 3.51 -20.77 4.62
CA LYS A 112 3.35 -20.38 6.04
C LYS A 112 4.61 -20.55 6.92
N ALA A 113 5.47 -19.54 6.91
CA ALA A 113 6.68 -19.55 7.73
C ALA A 113 6.36 -19.35 9.22
N THR A 114 7.21 -19.92 10.09
CA THR A 114 7.23 -19.59 11.53
C THR A 114 7.82 -18.20 11.77
N GLN A 115 7.65 -17.61 12.97
CA GLN A 115 8.25 -16.29 13.30
C GLN A 115 9.78 -16.28 13.08
N ARG A 116 10.46 -17.39 13.39
CA ARG A 116 11.89 -17.55 13.11
C ARG A 116 12.20 -17.57 11.60
N GLY A 117 11.36 -18.24 10.81
CA GLY A 117 11.48 -18.24 9.35
C GLY A 117 11.21 -16.87 8.74
N LEU A 118 10.20 -16.15 9.25
CA LEU A 118 9.92 -14.77 8.85
C LEU A 118 11.10 -13.84 9.16
N LEU A 119 11.69 -13.96 10.37
CA LEU A 119 12.88 -13.18 10.73
C LEU A 119 14.02 -13.44 9.74
N ALA A 120 14.32 -14.71 9.48
CA ALA A 120 15.37 -15.09 8.54
C ALA A 120 15.11 -14.57 7.12
N HIS A 121 13.87 -14.71 6.64
CA HIS A 121 13.44 -14.22 5.31
C HIS A 121 13.64 -12.71 5.15
N PHE A 122 13.08 -11.91 6.06
CA PHE A 122 13.17 -10.45 5.98
C PHE A 122 14.61 -9.94 6.16
N THR A 123 15.37 -10.55 7.07
CA THR A 123 16.78 -10.19 7.30
C THR A 123 17.63 -10.53 6.08
N HIS A 124 17.46 -11.72 5.49
CA HIS A 124 18.19 -12.12 4.29
C HIS A 124 17.97 -11.16 3.10
N VAL A 125 16.71 -10.77 2.86
CA VAL A 125 16.41 -9.79 1.81
C VAL A 125 16.99 -8.42 2.13
N ALA A 126 16.88 -7.98 3.39
CA ALA A 126 17.43 -6.70 3.82
C ALA A 126 18.98 -6.66 3.76
N ASP A 127 19.67 -7.78 4.02
CA ASP A 127 21.13 -7.88 3.90
C ASP A 127 21.59 -7.79 2.45
N GLY A 128 20.81 -8.36 1.53
CA GLY A 128 21.17 -8.45 0.12
C GLY A 128 20.72 -7.29 -0.78
N CYS A 129 19.99 -6.28 -0.22
CA CYS A 129 19.47 -5.11 -0.94
C CYS A 129 19.84 -3.84 -0.18
N GLY A 130 20.26 -2.78 -0.90
CA GLY A 130 20.64 -1.48 -0.31
C GLY A 130 19.46 -0.60 0.07
N LEU A 131 18.24 -0.90 -0.41
CA LEU A 131 17.04 -0.09 -0.17
C LEU A 131 16.45 -0.27 1.24
N PRO A 132 15.79 0.77 1.80
CA PRO A 132 14.94 0.62 2.96
C PRO A 132 13.82 -0.40 2.70
N LEU A 133 13.56 -1.27 3.70
CA LEU A 133 12.56 -2.33 3.61
C LEU A 133 11.40 -2.05 4.56
N ILE A 134 10.18 -2.06 4.02
CA ILE A 134 8.92 -1.98 4.75
C ILE A 134 8.30 -3.39 4.75
N VAL A 135 8.14 -3.98 5.92
CA VAL A 135 7.46 -5.27 6.07
C VAL A 135 5.95 -5.07 5.91
N TYR A 136 5.29 -5.92 5.14
CA TYR A 136 3.83 -5.87 4.98
C TYR A 136 3.18 -7.08 5.64
N ASN A 137 2.45 -6.82 6.72
CA ASN A 137 1.69 -7.81 7.47
C ASN A 137 0.22 -7.75 7.08
N VAL A 138 -0.26 -8.79 6.43
CA VAL A 138 -1.66 -8.92 5.96
C VAL A 138 -2.16 -10.36 6.10
N PRO A 139 -2.42 -10.83 7.34
CA PRO A 139 -2.74 -12.23 7.61
C PRO A 139 -3.94 -12.77 6.83
N GLY A 140 -4.92 -11.91 6.54
CA GLY A 140 -6.10 -12.28 5.74
C GLY A 140 -5.76 -12.72 4.30
N ARG A 141 -4.56 -12.36 3.80
CA ARG A 141 -4.09 -12.78 2.46
C ARG A 141 -2.97 -13.82 2.53
N THR A 142 -2.10 -13.70 3.51
CA THR A 142 -0.91 -14.58 3.61
C THR A 142 -1.17 -15.85 4.40
N GLY A 143 -2.16 -15.84 5.29
CA GLY A 143 -2.40 -16.91 6.26
C GLY A 143 -1.33 -16.98 7.36
N VAL A 144 -0.48 -15.94 7.49
CA VAL A 144 0.59 -15.80 8.49
C VAL A 144 0.54 -14.40 9.09
N ALA A 145 0.61 -14.30 10.42
CA ALA A 145 0.68 -13.04 11.14
C ALA A 145 2.10 -12.81 11.68
N CYS A 146 2.60 -11.58 11.59
CA CYS A 146 3.81 -11.14 12.27
C CYS A 146 3.46 -10.78 13.73
N SER A 147 4.29 -11.19 14.69
CA SER A 147 4.12 -10.81 16.10
C SER A 147 4.87 -9.51 16.43
N ALA A 148 4.51 -8.86 17.54
CA ALA A 148 5.23 -7.68 18.03
C ALA A 148 6.68 -8.00 18.40
N GLU A 149 6.96 -9.20 18.89
CA GLU A 149 8.32 -9.69 19.21
C GLU A 149 9.15 -9.89 17.94
N LEU A 150 8.53 -10.37 16.84
CA LEU A 150 9.21 -10.41 15.53
C LEU A 150 9.57 -8.99 15.08
N TYR A 151 8.64 -8.05 15.21
CA TYR A 151 8.91 -6.64 14.85
C TYR A 151 10.04 -6.04 15.66
N ALA A 152 10.11 -6.34 16.98
CA ALA A 152 11.22 -5.89 17.82
C ALA A 152 12.58 -6.40 17.30
N ARG A 153 12.65 -7.68 16.90
CA ARG A 153 13.87 -8.26 16.31
C ARG A 153 14.21 -7.65 14.94
N LEU A 154 13.20 -7.42 14.09
CA LEU A 154 13.38 -6.78 12.78
C LEU A 154 13.80 -5.31 12.93
N ALA A 155 13.33 -4.63 13.98
CA ALA A 155 13.73 -3.28 14.30
C ALA A 155 15.24 -3.12 14.62
N GLU A 156 15.95 -4.18 14.97
CA GLU A 156 17.40 -4.17 15.16
C GLU A 156 18.16 -4.01 13.82
N HIS A 157 17.56 -4.44 12.70
CA HIS A 157 18.21 -4.39 11.39
C HIS A 157 18.18 -2.96 10.80
N PRO A 158 19.33 -2.39 10.36
CA PRO A 158 19.42 -0.98 9.94
C PRO A 158 18.55 -0.63 8.72
N ARG A 159 18.32 -1.56 7.79
CA ARG A 159 17.52 -1.34 6.57
C ARG A 159 16.05 -1.66 6.71
N ILE A 160 15.61 -2.38 7.75
CA ILE A 160 14.18 -2.60 8.00
C ILE A 160 13.63 -1.37 8.73
N CYS A 161 13.02 -0.48 7.97
CA CYS A 161 12.65 0.85 8.45
C CYS A 161 11.24 0.91 9.06
N GLY A 162 10.35 -0.04 8.73
CA GLY A 162 9.00 0.00 9.24
C GLY A 162 8.11 -1.16 8.80
N VAL A 163 6.85 -1.04 9.16
CA VAL A 163 5.81 -2.01 8.84
C VAL A 163 4.56 -1.31 8.28
N LYS A 164 4.01 -1.87 7.20
CA LYS A 164 2.62 -1.67 6.77
C LYS A 164 1.77 -2.68 7.52
N GLU A 165 1.00 -2.22 8.50
CA GLU A 165 0.18 -3.08 9.34
C GLU A 165 -1.26 -3.15 8.83
N ALA A 166 -1.68 -4.33 8.41
CA ALA A 166 -3.01 -4.60 7.86
C ALA A 166 -3.64 -5.88 8.45
N SER A 167 -3.28 -6.23 9.68
CA SER A 167 -3.90 -7.35 10.39
C SER A 167 -5.29 -7.04 10.92
N GLY A 168 -5.63 -5.75 11.09
CA GLY A 168 -6.85 -5.32 11.79
C GLY A 168 -6.69 -5.27 13.32
N ASP A 169 -5.56 -5.74 13.89
CA ASP A 169 -5.32 -5.76 15.33
C ASP A 169 -4.64 -4.46 15.82
N ILE A 170 -5.45 -3.51 16.29
CA ILE A 170 -4.95 -2.26 16.90
C ILE A 170 -4.11 -2.55 18.16
N SER A 171 -4.41 -3.62 18.90
CA SER A 171 -3.61 -4.02 20.05
C SER A 171 -2.20 -4.46 19.65
N LEU A 172 -2.03 -5.08 18.47
CA LEU A 172 -0.72 -5.40 17.92
C LEU A 172 0.09 -4.12 17.65
N VAL A 173 -0.55 -3.08 17.09
CA VAL A 173 0.11 -1.77 16.87
C VAL A 173 0.60 -1.18 18.19
N SER A 174 -0.24 -1.16 19.22
CA SER A 174 0.13 -0.68 20.56
C SER A 174 1.31 -1.47 21.14
N ARG A 175 1.30 -2.82 21.07
CA ARG A 175 2.41 -3.66 21.52
C ARG A 175 3.68 -3.37 20.73
N THR A 176 3.56 -3.23 19.40
CA THR A 176 4.70 -2.92 18.52
C THR A 176 5.33 -1.58 18.88
N ARG A 177 4.54 -0.53 19.06
CA ARG A 177 5.04 0.79 19.49
C ARG A 177 5.75 0.73 20.84
N ARG A 178 5.21 -0.03 21.80
CA ARG A 178 5.84 -0.22 23.12
C ARG A 178 7.19 -0.93 23.03
N LEU A 179 7.33 -1.96 22.15
CA LEU A 179 8.56 -2.75 22.04
C LEU A 179 9.61 -2.08 21.16
N CYS A 180 9.20 -1.41 20.09
CA CYS A 180 10.10 -0.87 19.08
C CYS A 180 10.36 0.64 19.24
N GLY A 181 9.47 1.37 19.91
CA GLY A 181 9.55 2.84 19.96
C GLY A 181 9.67 3.44 18.56
N ASP A 182 10.64 4.32 18.37
CA ASP A 182 10.93 4.98 17.10
C ASP A 182 11.92 4.19 16.21
N ALA A 183 12.34 3.01 16.65
CA ALA A 183 13.22 2.16 15.86
C ALA A 183 12.49 1.46 14.69
N LEU A 184 11.15 1.46 14.67
CA LEU A 184 10.34 0.89 13.60
C LEU A 184 9.13 1.78 13.32
N ALA A 185 9.06 2.35 12.12
CA ALA A 185 7.92 3.13 11.68
C ALA A 185 6.69 2.20 11.47
N VAL A 186 5.49 2.72 11.75
CA VAL A 186 4.24 2.00 11.51
C VAL A 186 3.36 2.82 10.58
N TRP A 187 2.92 2.25 9.48
CA TRP A 187 1.90 2.79 8.60
C TRP A 187 0.67 1.88 8.60
N SER A 188 -0.51 2.48 8.60
CA SER A 188 -1.73 1.70 8.39
C SER A 188 -1.72 1.06 7.00
N GLY A 189 -2.17 -0.18 6.91
CA GLY A 189 -2.45 -0.86 5.65
C GLY A 189 -3.94 -0.90 5.32
N ASN A 190 -4.79 -0.42 6.24
CA ASN A 190 -6.25 -0.34 6.15
C ASN A 190 -6.68 1.13 6.29
N ASP A 191 -7.51 1.62 5.37
CA ASP A 191 -7.93 3.02 5.32
C ASP A 191 -8.74 3.42 6.56
N ASP A 192 -9.66 2.57 7.00
CA ASP A 192 -10.49 2.72 8.20
C ASP A 192 -9.68 2.76 9.50
N GLN A 193 -8.48 2.21 9.50
CA GLN A 193 -7.57 2.19 10.66
C GLN A 193 -6.49 3.28 10.63
N THR A 194 -6.51 4.16 9.65
CA THR A 194 -5.54 5.26 9.54
C THR A 194 -5.53 6.11 10.79
N LEU A 195 -6.69 6.62 11.20
CA LEU A 195 -6.82 7.49 12.37
C LEU A 195 -6.37 6.81 13.67
N PRO A 196 -6.88 5.63 14.08
CA PRO A 196 -6.47 4.98 15.32
C PRO A 196 -4.98 4.55 15.32
N ILE A 197 -4.42 4.11 14.19
CA ILE A 197 -2.99 3.77 14.11
C ILE A 197 -2.12 5.02 14.25
N MET A 198 -2.49 6.14 13.61
CA MET A 198 -1.75 7.39 13.75
C MET A 198 -1.87 7.96 15.18
N ALA A 199 -3.02 7.82 15.84
CA ALA A 199 -3.19 8.19 17.25
C ALA A 199 -2.28 7.40 18.20
N LEU A 200 -1.90 6.17 17.84
CA LEU A 200 -0.90 5.36 18.55
C LEU A 200 0.55 5.67 18.15
N GLY A 201 0.78 6.71 17.36
CA GLY A 201 2.11 7.12 16.90
C GLY A 201 2.54 6.49 15.57
N GLY A 202 1.59 6.00 14.77
CA GLY A 202 1.82 5.65 13.37
C GLY A 202 2.12 6.89 12.53
N LEU A 203 2.86 6.72 11.44
CA LEU A 203 3.36 7.84 10.62
C LEU A 203 2.46 8.15 9.41
N GLY A 204 1.38 7.39 9.20
CA GLY A 204 0.49 7.58 8.06
C GLY A 204 -0.17 6.28 7.60
N VAL A 205 -0.47 6.21 6.31
CA VAL A 205 -1.18 5.09 5.67
C VAL A 205 -0.57 4.74 4.31
N ILE A 206 -0.58 3.46 3.96
CA ILE A 206 -0.44 2.99 2.57
C ILE A 206 -1.84 2.59 2.11
N SER A 207 -2.51 3.52 1.49
CA SER A 207 -3.96 3.63 1.28
C SER A 207 -4.41 2.99 -0.04
N VAL A 208 -5.61 2.44 -0.05
CA VAL A 208 -6.39 2.09 -1.26
C VAL A 208 -7.31 3.26 -1.63
N ALA A 209 -7.99 3.87 -0.65
CA ALA A 209 -8.93 4.96 -0.85
C ALA A 209 -8.29 6.19 -1.51
N SER A 210 -7.01 6.42 -1.30
CA SER A 210 -6.26 7.51 -1.94
C SER A 210 -6.23 7.42 -3.48
N ASN A 211 -6.42 6.24 -4.09
CA ASN A 211 -6.63 6.16 -5.55
C ASN A 211 -7.84 6.98 -5.97
N VAL A 212 -8.89 7.00 -5.15
CA VAL A 212 -10.18 7.68 -5.39
C VAL A 212 -10.15 9.12 -4.89
N VAL A 213 -9.67 9.35 -3.66
CA VAL A 213 -9.69 10.64 -2.93
C VAL A 213 -8.31 11.00 -2.37
N PRO A 214 -7.30 11.24 -3.23
CA PRO A 214 -5.93 11.47 -2.76
C PRO A 214 -5.82 12.70 -1.86
N GLY A 215 -6.52 13.79 -2.15
CA GLY A 215 -6.48 15.02 -1.38
C GLY A 215 -7.02 14.85 0.04
N GLU A 216 -8.16 14.19 0.19
CA GLU A 216 -8.78 13.96 1.50
C GLU A 216 -7.95 13.00 2.37
N MET A 217 -7.40 11.93 1.79
CA MET A 217 -6.52 11.01 2.52
C MET A 217 -5.21 11.69 2.95
N SER A 218 -4.66 12.54 2.09
CA SER A 218 -3.48 13.36 2.44
C SER A 218 -3.81 14.36 3.54
N ALA A 219 -4.97 15.02 3.47
CA ALA A 219 -5.44 15.97 4.48
C ALA A 219 -5.70 15.29 5.84
N LEU A 220 -6.34 14.11 5.85
CA LEU A 220 -6.53 13.32 7.07
C LEU A 220 -5.19 13.06 7.77
N CYS A 221 -4.19 12.60 7.02
CA CYS A 221 -2.86 12.34 7.58
C CYS A 221 -2.17 13.62 8.04
N ALA A 222 -2.30 14.73 7.30
CA ALA A 222 -1.70 16.01 7.67
C ALA A 222 -2.30 16.56 8.98
N GLN A 223 -3.62 16.46 9.18
CA GLN A 223 -4.28 16.83 10.41
C GLN A 223 -3.77 15.99 11.60
N MET A 224 -3.65 14.66 11.43
CA MET A 224 -3.07 13.80 12.47
C MET A 224 -1.64 14.17 12.81
N LEU A 225 -0.79 14.45 11.82
CA LEU A 225 0.61 14.84 12.04
C LEU A 225 0.76 16.21 12.71
N SER A 226 -0.20 17.12 12.50
CA SER A 226 -0.24 18.42 13.17
C SER A 226 -0.88 18.39 14.57
N GLY A 227 -1.45 17.25 14.97
CA GLY A 227 -2.16 17.10 16.25
C GLY A 227 -3.63 17.51 16.22
N ASP A 228 -4.19 17.85 15.05
CA ASP A 228 -5.63 18.16 14.90
C ASP A 228 -6.46 16.89 14.72
N LEU A 229 -6.73 16.22 15.85
CA LEU A 229 -7.54 15.00 15.87
C LEU A 229 -8.97 15.25 15.39
N ASP A 230 -9.57 16.39 15.74
CA ASP A 230 -10.93 16.71 15.33
C ASP A 230 -11.03 16.96 13.82
N GLY A 231 -10.03 17.61 13.23
CA GLY A 231 -9.89 17.77 11.80
C GLY A 231 -9.77 16.42 11.08
N ALA A 232 -8.88 15.57 11.57
CA ALA A 232 -8.70 14.23 11.01
C ALA A 232 -9.97 13.37 11.11
N ARG A 233 -10.69 13.43 12.25
CA ARG A 233 -11.94 12.70 12.45
C ARG A 233 -13.02 13.12 11.45
N ARG A 234 -13.15 14.41 11.12
CA ARG A 234 -14.10 14.87 10.09
C ARG A 234 -13.85 14.22 8.72
N PHE A 235 -12.59 14.09 8.30
CA PHE A 235 -12.24 13.36 7.07
C PHE A 235 -12.54 11.87 7.19
N HIS A 236 -12.19 11.25 8.30
CA HIS A 236 -12.44 9.82 8.54
C HIS A 236 -13.93 9.50 8.47
N ASP A 237 -14.77 10.26 9.20
CA ASP A 237 -16.21 10.07 9.24
C ASP A 237 -16.85 10.25 7.86
N ARG A 238 -16.43 11.31 7.12
CA ARG A 238 -16.89 11.57 5.76
C ARG A 238 -16.56 10.44 4.79
N LEU A 239 -15.39 9.82 4.93
CA LEU A 239 -14.87 8.79 4.02
C LEU A 239 -15.24 7.36 4.45
N SER A 240 -15.87 7.16 5.61
CA SER A 240 -16.13 5.82 6.16
C SER A 240 -16.94 4.94 5.20
N CYS A 241 -17.97 5.48 4.55
CA CYS A 241 -18.74 4.75 3.54
C CYS A 241 -17.87 4.31 2.36
N LEU A 242 -16.93 5.14 1.92
CA LEU A 242 -16.00 4.79 0.85
C LEU A 242 -15.07 3.65 1.29
N PHE A 243 -14.57 3.68 2.53
CA PHE A 243 -13.73 2.60 3.05
C PHE A 243 -14.48 1.26 3.02
N ASP A 244 -15.72 1.23 3.49
CA ASP A 244 -16.56 0.03 3.46
C ASP A 244 -16.82 -0.47 2.03
N CYS A 245 -17.17 0.43 1.11
CA CYS A 245 -17.41 0.11 -0.29
C CYS A 245 -16.17 -0.44 -1.00
N LEU A 246 -14.99 0.12 -0.73
CA LEU A 246 -13.73 -0.31 -1.36
C LEU A 246 -13.24 -1.68 -0.89
N PHE A 247 -13.78 -2.19 0.22
CA PHE A 247 -13.46 -3.52 0.76
C PHE A 247 -14.68 -4.46 0.80
N SER A 248 -15.81 -4.07 0.19
CA SER A 248 -17.02 -4.91 0.07
C SER A 248 -16.81 -6.16 -0.79
N GLN A 249 -15.79 -6.16 -1.64
CA GLN A 249 -15.24 -7.31 -2.37
C GLN A 249 -13.71 -7.27 -2.35
N VAL A 250 -13.08 -8.29 -2.93
CA VAL A 250 -11.62 -8.40 -2.94
C VAL A 250 -10.97 -7.19 -3.61
N ASN A 251 -10.15 -6.45 -2.87
CA ASN A 251 -9.29 -5.41 -3.43
C ASN A 251 -8.28 -6.04 -4.44
N PRO A 252 -8.17 -5.50 -5.69
CA PRO A 252 -8.54 -4.15 -6.14
C PRO A 252 -9.86 -4.03 -6.93
N ILE A 253 -10.76 -5.00 -6.87
CA ILE A 253 -11.98 -4.97 -7.70
C ILE A 253 -12.79 -3.67 -7.46
N PRO A 254 -13.17 -3.28 -6.22
CA PRO A 254 -13.96 -2.08 -6.02
C PRO A 254 -13.22 -0.78 -6.38
N VAL A 255 -11.94 -0.65 -6.06
CA VAL A 255 -11.19 0.58 -6.36
C VAL A 255 -11.01 0.80 -7.86
N LYS A 256 -10.78 -0.26 -8.65
CA LYS A 256 -10.74 -0.15 -10.12
C LYS A 256 -12.12 0.19 -10.70
N THR A 257 -13.17 -0.38 -10.12
CA THR A 257 -14.56 -0.04 -10.49
C THR A 257 -14.87 1.43 -10.19
N ALA A 258 -14.44 1.95 -9.02
CA ALA A 258 -14.58 3.36 -8.68
C ALA A 258 -13.85 4.28 -9.68
N LEU A 259 -12.59 3.99 -10.00
CA LEU A 259 -11.82 4.77 -10.97
C LEU A 259 -12.43 4.76 -12.36
N HIS A 260 -13.03 3.63 -12.76
CA HIS A 260 -13.77 3.55 -14.03
C HIS A 260 -15.00 4.47 -14.05
N HIS A 261 -15.84 4.42 -12.99
CA HIS A 261 -17.01 5.29 -12.90
C HIS A 261 -16.65 6.77 -12.83
N MET A 262 -15.48 7.10 -12.29
CA MET A 262 -14.92 8.47 -12.32
C MET A 262 -14.31 8.86 -13.68
N GLY A 263 -14.29 7.96 -14.68
CA GLY A 263 -13.67 8.21 -15.99
C GLY A 263 -12.14 8.30 -15.98
N LEU A 264 -11.48 7.75 -14.94
CA LEU A 264 -10.04 7.89 -14.72
C LEU A 264 -9.22 6.70 -15.26
N ALA A 265 -9.83 5.52 -15.39
CA ALA A 265 -9.15 4.33 -15.90
C ALA A 265 -10.14 3.37 -16.59
N PRO A 266 -9.68 2.54 -17.54
CA PRO A 266 -10.47 1.43 -18.06
C PRO A 266 -10.85 0.44 -16.96
N LEU A 267 -11.99 -0.26 -17.13
CA LEU A 267 -12.38 -1.38 -16.27
C LEU A 267 -11.94 -2.69 -16.88
N ASP A 268 -10.76 -3.12 -16.57
CA ASP A 268 -10.22 -4.40 -17.02
C ASP A 268 -9.50 -5.11 -15.88
N PHE A 269 -9.62 -6.43 -15.81
CA PHE A 269 -9.06 -7.29 -14.79
C PHE A 269 -8.36 -8.47 -15.43
N ARG A 270 -7.30 -8.95 -14.79
CA ARG A 270 -6.70 -10.24 -15.13
C ARG A 270 -7.26 -11.33 -14.22
N LEU A 271 -7.65 -12.45 -14.79
CA LEU A 271 -8.07 -13.61 -13.99
C LEU A 271 -6.99 -13.97 -12.94
N PRO A 272 -7.39 -14.37 -11.73
CA PRO A 272 -8.74 -14.77 -11.31
C PRO A 272 -9.68 -13.61 -10.89
N LEU A 273 -9.26 -12.36 -10.99
CA LEU A 273 -10.12 -11.23 -10.70
C LEU A 273 -11.11 -11.00 -11.85
N CYS A 274 -12.32 -10.57 -11.50
CA CYS A 274 -13.40 -10.30 -12.42
C CYS A 274 -14.18 -9.04 -12.00
N PRO A 275 -15.03 -8.48 -12.86
CA PRO A 275 -15.85 -7.31 -12.51
C PRO A 275 -16.67 -7.50 -11.24
N MET A 276 -16.94 -6.40 -10.56
CA MET A 276 -17.70 -6.32 -9.32
C MET A 276 -19.13 -6.84 -9.47
N ASP A 277 -19.67 -7.48 -8.43
CA ASP A 277 -21.07 -7.91 -8.41
C ASP A 277 -22.01 -6.70 -8.40
N ARG A 278 -23.12 -6.78 -9.13
CA ARG A 278 -24.05 -5.66 -9.35
C ARG A 278 -24.56 -4.99 -8.06
N PRO A 279 -24.92 -5.70 -6.98
CA PRO A 279 -25.40 -5.03 -5.75
C PRO A 279 -24.31 -4.16 -5.11
N GLN A 280 -23.08 -4.67 -5.02
CA GLN A 280 -21.96 -3.94 -4.44
C GLN A 280 -21.50 -2.79 -5.37
N GLU A 281 -21.54 -2.98 -6.68
CA GLU A 281 -21.27 -1.91 -7.63
C GLU A 281 -22.29 -0.78 -7.52
N SER A 282 -23.60 -1.10 -7.33
CA SER A 282 -24.63 -0.08 -7.11
C SER A 282 -24.35 0.71 -5.84
N ALA A 283 -24.06 0.04 -4.72
CA ALA A 283 -23.73 0.70 -3.46
C ALA A 283 -22.47 1.59 -3.57
N LEU A 284 -21.47 1.13 -4.31
CA LEU A 284 -20.27 1.94 -4.60
C LEU A 284 -20.63 3.20 -5.38
N LYS A 285 -21.46 3.10 -6.43
CA LYS A 285 -21.92 4.27 -7.20
C LYS A 285 -22.67 5.29 -6.35
N ASP A 286 -23.56 4.81 -5.48
CA ASP A 286 -24.30 5.70 -4.59
C ASP A 286 -23.36 6.41 -3.62
N CYS A 287 -22.39 5.70 -3.03
CA CYS A 287 -21.34 6.31 -2.21
C CYS A 287 -20.49 7.35 -2.99
N LEU A 288 -20.13 7.07 -4.25
CA LEU A 288 -19.38 8.03 -5.09
C LEU A 288 -20.20 9.28 -5.40
N ARG A 289 -21.55 9.17 -5.60
CA ARG A 289 -22.44 10.31 -5.77
C ARG A 289 -22.56 11.14 -4.48
N ASP A 290 -22.73 10.49 -3.33
CA ASP A 290 -22.82 11.16 -2.03
C ASP A 290 -21.55 11.96 -1.74
N LEU A 291 -20.40 11.45 -2.17
CA LEU A 291 -19.11 12.15 -2.09
C LEU A 291 -18.89 13.17 -3.22
N GLN A 292 -19.82 13.31 -4.16
CA GLN A 292 -19.74 14.22 -5.33
C GLN A 292 -18.55 13.92 -6.26
N LEU A 293 -18.19 12.65 -6.39
CA LEU A 293 -17.10 12.18 -7.24
C LEU A 293 -17.58 11.77 -8.64
N ILE A 294 -18.85 11.49 -8.80
CA ILE A 294 -19.57 11.23 -10.06
C ILE A 294 -20.94 11.90 -10.05
N GLU A 295 -21.58 11.99 -11.25
CA GLU A 295 -22.95 12.50 -11.42
C GLU A 295 -24.04 11.54 -10.95
#